data_be8583a459f94beef071af94df008217
#
_entry.id   be8583a459f94beef071af94df008217
#
_cell.length_a   1.000
_cell.length_b   1.000
_cell.length_c   1.000
_cell.angle_alpha   90.00
_cell.angle_beta   90.00
_cell.angle_gamma   90.00
#
_symmetry.space_group_name_H-M   'P 1'
#
loop_
_entity.id
_entity.type
_entity.pdbx_description
1 polymer ?
#
loop_
_entity_poly.entity_id
_entity_poly.type
_entity_poly.pdbx_seq_one_letter_code
_entity_poly.pdbx_strand_id
1 'polypeptide(L)'
;MPLKVGLPLPEITLKQKTDAGLQDVSLRRNVGKGKTVILFVPLAFTDTCTDELCKVSGLLDDYKKLGADVIAISVDSPFAQAAWAKHSNISVTLVSDFNRVALKAFKVKDTKVIPEKTGLLNVAKRSVFVADKNGIVIHSEVKRDPATMPNFAKIKKAVEA
;
A
#
# COMPACT_ATOMS: atom_id res chain seq x y z
N MET A 1 8.43 1.12 15.86
CA MET A 1 9.38 0.96 14.74
C MET A 1 8.65 0.23 13.61
N PRO A 2 8.61 0.77 12.40
CA PRO A 2 8.01 0.10 11.25
C PRO A 2 8.63 -1.27 10.95
N LEU A 3 7.92 -2.08 10.18
CA LEU A 3 8.44 -3.36 9.70
C LEU A 3 9.79 -3.15 9.00
N LYS A 4 10.79 -3.92 9.41
CA LYS A 4 12.17 -3.72 8.97
C LYS A 4 12.56 -4.64 7.81
N VAL A 5 13.56 -4.21 7.04
CA VAL A 5 14.27 -5.08 6.09
C VAL A 5 14.77 -6.33 6.82
N GLY A 6 14.64 -7.47 6.16
CA GLY A 6 15.00 -8.78 6.70
C GLY A 6 13.87 -9.54 7.39
N LEU A 7 12.74 -8.87 7.65
CA LEU A 7 11.57 -9.54 8.25
C LEU A 7 10.58 -9.99 7.16
N PRO A 8 9.82 -11.06 7.42
CA PRO A 8 8.81 -11.51 6.46
C PRO A 8 7.60 -10.58 6.44
N LEU A 9 6.94 -10.49 5.28
CA LEU A 9 5.62 -9.87 5.18
C LEU A 9 4.64 -10.59 6.10
N PRO A 10 3.82 -9.84 6.86
CA PRO A 10 2.77 -10.44 7.67
C PRO A 10 1.77 -11.24 6.82
N GLU A 11 1.27 -12.35 7.37
CA GLU A 11 0.23 -13.14 6.73
C GLU A 11 -1.14 -12.53 7.03
N ILE A 12 -1.56 -11.61 6.16
CA ILE A 12 -2.78 -10.83 6.30
C ILE A 12 -3.58 -10.90 5.00
N THR A 13 -4.89 -11.11 5.13
CA THR A 13 -5.84 -11.06 4.02
C THR A 13 -6.79 -9.90 4.26
N LEU A 14 -6.93 -9.03 3.25
CA LEU A 14 -7.80 -7.85 3.29
C LEU A 14 -8.83 -7.91 2.16
N LYS A 15 -9.88 -7.09 2.27
CA LYS A 15 -10.96 -7.07 1.30
C LYS A 15 -10.73 -6.04 0.19
N GLN A 16 -11.06 -6.42 -1.03
CA GLN A 16 -11.19 -5.55 -2.19
C GLN A 16 -12.60 -5.63 -2.73
N LYS A 17 -13.21 -4.50 -3.09
CA LYS A 17 -14.48 -4.46 -3.80
C LYS A 17 -14.22 -4.43 -5.31
N THR A 18 -14.73 -5.44 -6.01
CA THR A 18 -14.69 -5.53 -7.47
C THR A 18 -16.13 -5.66 -8.00
N ASP A 19 -16.30 -5.72 -9.33
CA ASP A 19 -17.61 -5.97 -9.94
C ASP A 19 -18.19 -7.32 -9.53
N ALA A 20 -17.36 -8.29 -9.17
CA ALA A 20 -17.76 -9.59 -8.64
C ALA A 20 -18.12 -9.58 -7.14
N GLY A 21 -18.07 -8.42 -6.47
CA GLY A 21 -18.33 -8.27 -5.04
C GLY A 21 -17.07 -8.12 -4.20
N LEU A 22 -17.16 -8.47 -2.92
CA LEU A 22 -15.99 -8.43 -2.02
C LEU A 22 -15.12 -9.65 -2.25
N GLN A 23 -13.83 -9.39 -2.49
CA GLN A 23 -12.82 -10.41 -2.74
C GLN A 23 -11.75 -10.38 -1.66
N ASP A 24 -11.23 -11.55 -1.31
CA ASP A 24 -10.09 -11.67 -0.41
C ASP A 24 -8.79 -11.49 -1.17
N VAL A 25 -7.91 -10.65 -0.64
CA VAL A 25 -6.56 -10.43 -1.18
C VAL A 25 -5.54 -10.68 -0.09
N SER A 26 -4.72 -11.71 -0.27
CA SER A 26 -3.58 -11.96 0.62
C SER A 26 -2.42 -11.03 0.26
N LEU A 27 -1.83 -10.39 1.27
CA LEU A 27 -0.61 -9.58 1.08
C LEU A 27 0.58 -10.43 0.63
N ARG A 28 0.50 -11.74 0.79
CA ARG A 28 1.53 -12.71 0.40
C ARG A 28 1.19 -13.47 -0.89
N ARG A 29 0.19 -13.04 -1.66
CA ARG A 29 -0.29 -13.76 -2.84
C ARG A 29 0.78 -13.97 -3.93
N ASN A 30 1.83 -13.13 -3.95
CA ASN A 30 2.92 -13.23 -4.91
C ASN A 30 4.18 -13.93 -4.35
N VAL A 31 4.17 -14.35 -3.09
CA VAL A 31 5.27 -15.10 -2.48
C VAL A 31 5.44 -16.44 -3.21
N GLY A 32 6.68 -16.75 -3.57
CA GLY A 32 7.01 -17.90 -4.40
C GLY A 32 6.97 -17.63 -5.91
N LYS A 33 6.41 -16.52 -6.34
CA LYS A 33 6.25 -16.14 -7.76
C LYS A 33 7.14 -14.96 -8.16
N GLY A 34 7.20 -13.94 -7.34
CA GLY A 34 7.96 -12.72 -7.61
C GLY A 34 7.92 -11.76 -6.43
N LYS A 35 8.38 -10.53 -6.67
CA LYS A 35 8.42 -9.48 -5.65
C LYS A 35 7.03 -8.92 -5.37
N THR A 36 6.86 -8.31 -4.21
CA THR A 36 5.63 -7.65 -3.78
C THR A 36 5.95 -6.24 -3.34
N VAL A 37 5.18 -5.26 -3.85
CA VAL A 37 5.22 -3.86 -3.40
C VAL A 37 3.95 -3.59 -2.60
N ILE A 38 4.09 -3.22 -1.34
CA ILE A 38 2.99 -2.83 -0.46
C ILE A 38 3.06 -1.33 -0.24
N LEU A 39 1.98 -0.62 -0.56
CA LEU A 39 1.84 0.81 -0.36
C LEU A 39 0.78 1.10 0.69
N PHE A 40 1.13 1.85 1.73
CA PHE A 40 0.12 2.43 2.63
C PHE A 40 -0.11 3.88 2.25
N VAL A 41 -1.36 4.24 2.05
CA VAL A 41 -1.80 5.62 1.85
C VAL A 41 -2.76 6.02 2.97
N PRO A 42 -2.70 7.27 3.47
CA PRO A 42 -3.53 7.67 4.61
C PRO A 42 -5.03 7.57 4.37
N LEU A 43 -5.55 8.25 3.35
CA LEU A 43 -6.99 8.41 3.14
C LEU A 43 -7.35 8.53 1.65
N ALA A 44 -8.41 7.87 1.25
CA ALA A 44 -9.01 8.00 -0.08
C ALA A 44 -9.45 9.43 -0.38
N PHE A 45 -9.48 9.80 -1.65
CA PHE A 45 -9.90 11.11 -2.16
C PHE A 45 -9.06 12.31 -1.71
N THR A 46 -7.93 12.10 -1.05
CA THR A 46 -6.99 13.18 -0.75
C THR A 46 -6.00 13.36 -1.90
N ASP A 47 -5.48 14.59 -2.08
CA ASP A 47 -4.69 14.95 -3.27
C ASP A 47 -3.43 14.11 -3.43
N THR A 48 -2.59 14.05 -2.39
CA THR A 48 -1.32 13.32 -2.46
C THR A 48 -1.54 11.80 -2.62
N CYS A 49 -2.54 11.23 -1.94
CA CYS A 49 -2.87 9.81 -2.10
C CYS A 49 -3.36 9.50 -3.51
N THR A 50 -4.20 10.36 -4.07
CA THR A 50 -4.68 10.22 -5.45
C THR A 50 -3.53 10.32 -6.44
N ASP A 51 -2.66 11.31 -6.32
CA ASP A 51 -1.50 11.49 -7.18
C ASP A 51 -0.55 10.30 -7.12
N GLU A 52 -0.27 9.78 -5.93
CA GLU A 52 0.57 8.59 -5.75
C GLU A 52 0.00 7.38 -6.46
N LEU A 53 -1.28 7.05 -6.22
CA LEU A 53 -1.88 5.85 -6.80
C LEU A 53 -2.14 6.00 -8.31
N CYS A 54 -2.37 7.20 -8.82
CA CYS A 54 -2.42 7.45 -10.26
C CYS A 54 -1.04 7.22 -10.90
N LYS A 55 0.03 7.68 -10.26
CA LYS A 55 1.40 7.45 -10.74
C LYS A 55 1.76 5.96 -10.72
N VAL A 56 1.46 5.27 -9.64
CA VAL A 56 1.69 3.81 -9.52
C VAL A 56 0.87 3.04 -10.55
N SER A 57 -0.39 3.43 -10.78
CA SER A 57 -1.24 2.83 -11.80
C SER A 57 -0.62 2.91 -13.19
N GLY A 58 0.05 4.02 -13.52
CA GLY A 58 0.80 4.18 -14.76
C GLY A 58 2.07 3.35 -14.85
N LEU A 59 2.58 2.84 -13.73
CA LEU A 59 3.79 2.02 -13.66
C LEU A 59 3.51 0.50 -13.54
N LEU A 60 2.24 0.09 -13.43
CA LEU A 60 1.88 -1.30 -13.17
C LEU A 60 2.42 -2.28 -14.23
N ASP A 61 2.38 -1.90 -15.50
CA ASP A 61 2.89 -2.75 -16.58
C ASP A 61 4.40 -2.98 -16.45
N ASP A 62 5.14 -1.94 -16.07
CA ASP A 62 6.59 -2.05 -15.86
C ASP A 62 6.90 -2.96 -14.67
N TYR A 63 6.19 -2.81 -13.56
CA TYR A 63 6.34 -3.69 -12.40
C TYR A 63 5.96 -5.14 -12.74
N LYS A 64 4.89 -5.34 -13.49
CA LYS A 64 4.44 -6.66 -13.91
C LYS A 64 5.46 -7.37 -14.79
N LYS A 65 6.12 -6.65 -15.70
CA LYS A 65 7.23 -7.20 -16.52
C LYS A 65 8.40 -7.68 -15.67
N LEU A 66 8.60 -7.07 -14.50
CA LEU A 66 9.62 -7.48 -13.53
C LEU A 66 9.13 -8.56 -12.56
N GLY A 67 7.92 -9.09 -12.75
CA GLY A 67 7.32 -10.10 -11.90
C GLY A 67 6.81 -9.58 -10.55
N ALA A 68 6.69 -8.26 -10.40
CA ALA A 68 6.24 -7.64 -9.15
C ALA A 68 4.72 -7.45 -9.13
N ASP A 69 4.13 -7.77 -7.98
CA ASP A 69 2.74 -7.47 -7.64
C ASP A 69 2.68 -6.22 -6.77
N VAL A 70 1.72 -5.35 -7.02
CA VAL A 70 1.55 -4.10 -6.28
C VAL A 70 0.20 -4.09 -5.59
N ILE A 71 0.19 -3.84 -4.27
CA ILE A 71 -1.00 -3.77 -3.45
C ILE A 71 -0.96 -2.46 -2.66
N ALA A 72 -1.99 -1.63 -2.83
CA ALA A 72 -2.17 -0.41 -2.05
C ALA A 72 -3.19 -0.64 -0.93
N ILE A 73 -2.95 -0.05 0.22
CA ILE A 73 -3.75 -0.23 1.44
C ILE A 73 -4.12 1.13 2.00
N SER A 74 -5.40 1.31 2.33
CA SER A 74 -5.89 2.43 3.14
C SER A 74 -6.90 1.93 4.15
N VAL A 75 -7.21 2.77 5.16
CA VAL A 75 -8.20 2.42 6.20
C VAL A 75 -9.65 2.63 5.76
N ASP A 76 -9.85 3.18 4.58
CA ASP A 76 -11.19 3.39 4.01
C ASP A 76 -11.90 2.06 3.76
N SER A 77 -13.23 2.06 3.75
CA SER A 77 -13.99 0.86 3.42
C SER A 77 -13.71 0.38 1.99
N PRO A 78 -13.92 -0.91 1.67
CA PRO A 78 -13.75 -1.41 0.32
C PRO A 78 -14.65 -0.68 -0.69
N PHE A 79 -15.83 -0.24 -0.24
CA PHE A 79 -16.81 0.47 -1.06
C PHE A 79 -16.33 1.89 -1.40
N ALA A 80 -15.81 2.61 -0.42
CA ALA A 80 -15.21 3.93 -0.64
C ALA A 80 -13.99 3.83 -1.55
N GLN A 81 -13.15 2.83 -1.37
CA GLN A 81 -11.98 2.58 -2.21
C GLN A 81 -12.38 2.29 -3.67
N ALA A 82 -13.42 1.49 -3.89
CA ALA A 82 -13.90 1.19 -5.24
C ALA A 82 -14.42 2.45 -5.95
N ALA A 83 -15.17 3.30 -5.24
CA ALA A 83 -15.62 4.59 -5.76
C ALA A 83 -14.46 5.52 -6.10
N TRP A 84 -13.46 5.59 -5.23
CA TRP A 84 -12.26 6.38 -5.45
C TRP A 84 -11.47 5.90 -6.67
N ALA A 85 -11.24 4.60 -6.77
CA ALA A 85 -10.54 4.01 -7.91
C ALA A 85 -11.24 4.31 -9.24
N LYS A 86 -12.57 4.21 -9.27
CA LYS A 86 -13.38 4.53 -10.46
C LYS A 86 -13.31 6.02 -10.79
N HIS A 87 -13.46 6.88 -9.80
CA HIS A 87 -13.44 8.34 -9.98
C HIS A 87 -12.08 8.85 -10.49
N SER A 88 -11.00 8.29 -10.00
CA SER A 88 -9.63 8.75 -10.27
C SER A 88 -8.83 7.85 -11.21
N ASN A 89 -9.45 6.84 -11.82
CA ASN A 89 -8.81 5.87 -12.72
C ASN A 89 -7.59 5.16 -12.07
N ILE A 90 -7.74 4.77 -10.82
CA ILE A 90 -6.73 4.00 -10.10
C ILE A 90 -6.89 2.52 -10.46
N SER A 91 -5.86 1.93 -11.08
CA SER A 91 -5.87 0.53 -11.52
C SER A 91 -5.05 -0.39 -10.63
N VAL A 92 -4.26 0.15 -9.69
CA VAL A 92 -3.55 -0.67 -8.70
C VAL A 92 -4.56 -1.40 -7.81
N THR A 93 -4.23 -2.65 -7.42
CA THR A 93 -5.06 -3.39 -6.46
C THR A 93 -5.12 -2.62 -5.14
N LEU A 94 -6.31 -2.19 -4.76
CA LEU A 94 -6.56 -1.35 -3.58
C LEU A 94 -7.39 -2.14 -2.58
N VAL A 95 -6.83 -2.38 -1.40
CA VAL A 95 -7.44 -3.22 -0.37
C VAL A 95 -7.68 -2.45 0.91
N SER A 96 -8.70 -2.85 1.66
CA SER A 96 -9.19 -2.13 2.83
C SER A 96 -8.62 -2.69 4.13
N ASP A 97 -7.92 -1.85 4.86
CA ASP A 97 -7.53 -2.10 6.25
C ASP A 97 -8.52 -1.41 7.22
N PHE A 98 -9.80 -1.51 6.94
CA PHE A 98 -10.87 -0.91 7.75
C PHE A 98 -10.77 -1.30 9.24
N ASN A 99 -10.34 -2.52 9.51
CA ASN A 99 -10.18 -3.02 10.87
C ASN A 99 -8.78 -2.78 11.46
N ARG A 100 -7.91 -2.05 10.78
CA ARG A 100 -6.56 -1.63 11.24
C ARG A 100 -5.63 -2.82 11.59
N VAL A 101 -5.79 -3.94 10.92
CA VAL A 101 -4.96 -5.13 11.13
C VAL A 101 -3.57 -4.95 10.51
N ALA A 102 -3.52 -4.54 9.25
CA ALA A 102 -2.25 -4.32 8.54
C ALA A 102 -1.48 -3.14 9.11
N LEU A 103 -2.15 -2.03 9.38
CA LEU A 103 -1.56 -0.84 9.99
C LEU A 103 -0.83 -1.14 11.30
N LYS A 104 -1.40 -2.02 12.13
CA LYS A 104 -0.77 -2.49 13.38
C LYS A 104 0.40 -3.42 13.12
N ALA A 105 0.25 -4.39 12.22
CA ALA A 105 1.29 -5.37 11.91
C ALA A 105 2.54 -4.73 11.30
N PHE A 106 2.37 -3.76 10.39
CA PHE A 106 3.46 -3.01 9.80
C PHE A 106 3.98 -1.87 10.67
N LYS A 107 3.27 -1.54 11.76
CA LYS A 107 3.62 -0.46 12.70
C LYS A 107 3.76 0.91 12.01
N VAL A 108 2.81 1.23 11.15
CA VAL A 108 2.81 2.47 10.35
C VAL A 108 1.68 3.44 10.75
N LYS A 109 1.10 3.27 11.92
CA LYS A 109 0.07 4.18 12.43
C LYS A 109 0.64 5.60 12.58
N ASP A 110 -0.08 6.60 12.04
CA ASP A 110 0.22 8.00 12.31
C ASP A 110 -0.39 8.38 13.66
N THR A 111 0.47 8.76 14.60
CA THR A 111 0.07 9.17 15.94
C THR A 111 0.22 10.67 16.15
N LYS A 112 0.68 11.40 15.14
CA LYS A 112 1.02 12.83 15.30
C LYS A 112 0.47 13.71 14.19
N VAL A 113 0.97 13.61 12.98
CA VAL A 113 0.75 14.64 11.95
C VAL A 113 -0.71 14.71 11.50
N ILE A 114 -1.28 13.58 11.08
CA ILE A 114 -2.68 13.54 10.65
C ILE A 114 -3.64 13.79 11.80
N PRO A 115 -3.47 13.15 12.99
CA PRO A 115 -4.30 13.47 14.15
C PRO A 115 -4.27 14.95 14.55
N GLU A 116 -3.11 15.57 14.61
CA GLU A 116 -2.98 16.99 14.96
C GLU A 116 -3.65 17.92 13.94
N LYS A 117 -3.53 17.62 12.66
CA LYS A 117 -4.08 18.45 11.58
C LYS A 117 -5.57 18.25 11.33
N THR A 118 -6.09 17.06 11.53
CA THR A 118 -7.44 16.69 11.07
C THR A 118 -8.36 16.15 12.17
N GLY A 119 -7.81 15.77 13.31
CA GLY A 119 -8.56 15.05 14.34
C GLY A 119 -8.83 13.58 14.00
N LEU A 120 -8.36 13.08 12.86
CA LEU A 120 -8.59 11.69 12.43
C LEU A 120 -7.54 10.76 13.03
N LEU A 121 -8.02 9.73 13.72
CA LEU A 121 -7.19 8.76 14.41
C LEU A 121 -7.11 7.43 13.63
N ASN A 122 -6.08 6.66 13.90
CA ASN A 122 -5.90 5.31 13.36
C ASN A 122 -5.82 5.26 11.83
N VAL A 123 -5.12 6.21 11.25
CA VAL A 123 -4.75 6.23 9.84
C VAL A 123 -3.28 5.86 9.66
N ALA A 124 -2.91 5.38 8.49
CA ALA A 124 -1.53 5.01 8.20
C ALA A 124 -0.68 6.21 7.81
N LYS A 125 0.59 6.17 8.19
CA LYS A 125 1.62 6.98 7.53
C LYS A 125 1.80 6.49 6.08
N ARG A 126 2.05 7.40 5.16
CA ARG A 126 2.45 7.04 3.81
C ARG A 126 3.71 6.20 3.85
N SER A 127 3.65 4.97 3.35
CA SER A 127 4.72 4.00 3.52
C SER A 127 4.83 3.09 2.32
N VAL A 128 6.02 2.56 2.07
CA VAL A 128 6.28 1.56 1.05
C VAL A 128 7.13 0.45 1.62
N PHE A 129 6.74 -0.77 1.32
CA PHE A 129 7.52 -1.98 1.62
C PHE A 129 7.66 -2.79 0.35
N VAL A 130 8.88 -3.21 0.03
CA VAL A 130 9.12 -4.15 -1.07
C VAL A 130 9.66 -5.43 -0.47
N ALA A 131 9.04 -6.55 -0.82
CA ALA A 131 9.49 -7.88 -0.43
C ALA A 131 10.02 -8.65 -1.63
N ASP A 132 11.00 -9.51 -1.39
CA ASP A 132 11.55 -10.41 -2.40
C ASP A 132 10.60 -11.58 -2.69
N LYS A 133 11.02 -12.47 -3.59
CA LYS A 133 10.26 -13.67 -3.97
C LYS A 133 9.90 -14.57 -2.78
N ASN A 134 10.72 -14.56 -1.73
CA ASN A 134 10.48 -15.35 -0.51
C ASN A 134 9.58 -14.63 0.49
N GLY A 135 9.12 -13.42 0.18
CA GLY A 135 8.29 -12.62 1.05
C GLY A 135 9.09 -11.88 2.14
N ILE A 136 10.40 -11.76 2.00
CA ILE A 136 11.26 -11.05 2.94
C ILE A 136 11.40 -9.59 2.51
N VAL A 137 11.17 -8.66 3.42
CA VAL A 137 11.26 -7.21 3.16
C VAL A 137 12.69 -6.85 2.79
N ILE A 138 12.88 -6.22 1.63
CA ILE A 138 14.15 -5.74 1.10
C ILE A 138 14.23 -4.22 1.01
N HIS A 139 13.09 -3.53 1.13
CA HIS A 139 13.00 -2.07 1.17
C HIS A 139 11.86 -1.65 2.09
N SER A 140 12.11 -0.66 2.94
CA SER A 140 11.13 -0.09 3.87
C SER A 140 11.30 1.43 3.91
N GLU A 141 10.23 2.15 3.63
CA GLU A 141 10.21 3.61 3.60
C GLU A 141 8.91 4.10 4.25
N VAL A 142 9.04 4.95 5.27
CA VAL A 142 7.92 5.55 5.98
C VAL A 142 8.09 7.07 6.02
N LYS A 143 7.11 7.81 5.51
CA LYS A 143 7.14 9.27 5.45
C LYS A 143 6.55 9.88 6.74
N ARG A 144 7.24 10.86 7.30
CA ARG A 144 6.73 11.65 8.43
C ARG A 144 5.66 12.63 7.98
N ASP A 145 5.90 13.27 6.84
CA ASP A 145 4.96 14.23 6.24
C ASP A 145 4.08 13.50 5.23
N PRO A 146 2.75 13.46 5.46
CA PRO A 146 1.82 12.80 4.53
C PRO A 146 1.75 13.46 3.15
N ALA A 147 2.26 14.68 2.99
CA ALA A 147 2.35 15.36 1.69
C ALA A 147 3.58 14.93 0.88
N THR A 148 4.50 14.16 1.45
CA THR A 148 5.72 13.71 0.78
C THR A 148 5.47 12.38 0.06
N MET A 149 5.71 12.37 -1.26
CA MET A 149 5.63 11.17 -2.09
C MET A 149 6.73 10.16 -1.76
N PRO A 150 6.49 8.85 -2.00
CA PRO A 150 7.55 7.84 -1.92
C PRO A 150 8.68 8.12 -2.91
N ASN A 151 9.84 7.58 -2.62
CA ASN A 151 10.97 7.61 -3.54
C ASN A 151 10.82 6.51 -4.60
N PHE A 152 10.20 6.83 -5.73
CA PHE A 152 9.92 5.88 -6.80
C PHE A 152 11.18 5.28 -7.43
N ALA A 153 12.28 6.02 -7.46
CA ALA A 153 13.57 5.50 -7.96
C ALA A 153 14.10 4.38 -7.06
N LYS A 154 13.99 4.53 -5.74
CA LYS A 154 14.38 3.47 -4.79
C LYS A 154 13.47 2.25 -4.86
N ILE A 155 12.17 2.46 -5.05
CA ILE A 155 11.20 1.37 -5.24
C ILE A 155 11.57 0.57 -6.51
N LYS A 156 11.80 1.26 -7.62
CA LYS A 156 12.20 0.64 -8.89
C LYS A 156 13.48 -0.17 -8.72
N LYS A 157 14.49 0.40 -8.07
CA LYS A 157 15.75 -0.29 -7.78
C LYS A 157 15.55 -1.57 -6.96
N ALA A 158 14.71 -1.52 -5.94
CA ALA A 158 14.38 -2.69 -5.11
C ALA A 158 13.64 -3.77 -5.91
N VAL A 159 12.73 -3.36 -6.79
CA VAL A 159 11.98 -4.29 -7.66
C VAL A 159 12.89 -4.94 -8.72
N GLU A 160 13.87 -4.22 -9.24
CA GLU A 160 14.83 -4.72 -10.21
C GLU A 160 15.92 -5.62 -9.61
N ALA A 161 16.16 -5.51 -8.32
CA ALA A 161 17.26 -6.23 -7.64
C ALA A 161 17.16 -7.75 -7.69
#